data_3cc1728d74722c37a5805230c787fb35
#
_entry.id   3cc1728d74722c37a5805230c787fb35
#
_cell.length_a   1.000
_cell.length_b   1.000
_cell.length_c   1.000
_cell.angle_alpha   90.00
_cell.angle_beta   90.00
_cell.angle_gamma   90.00
#
_symmetry.space_group_name_H-M   'P 1'
#
loop_
_entity.id
_entity.type
_entity.pdbx_description
1 polymer ?
#
loop_
_entity_poly.entity_id
_entity_poly.type
_entity_poly.pdbx_seq_one_letter_code
_entity_poly.pdbx_strand_id
1 'polypeptide(L)'
;MILKCVKVVAAAAFALVSLNVSGQDLLARQAPIDRKLKAVDSVALIRQIKAEKAAYPAYTLYPNWSNERVHAYGNTVTIPDTFRIDMTGFHMPTEHTKITSKFGPRRRRMHNGLDIKVYIGDTIRAAFSGKVRMVKYERRGYGKYVVIRHENGLETVYGHLSKQIVNEDQYVEAGEPIGLGGNTGRSTGSHLHFETRFLGQAIN
;
A
#
# COMPACT_ATOMS: atom_id res chain seq x y z
N MET A 1 15.94 -9.39 7.03
CA MET A 1 17.03 -10.27 6.53
C MET A 1 16.59 -11.14 5.34
N ILE A 2 15.46 -10.87 4.68
CA ILE A 2 14.88 -11.69 3.58
C ILE A 2 15.14 -11.07 2.18
N LEU A 3 15.57 -9.80 2.12
CA LEU A 3 15.76 -9.09 0.83
C LEU A 3 17.07 -9.37 0.09
N LYS A 4 17.97 -10.21 0.64
CA LYS A 4 19.28 -10.53 0.01
C LYS A 4 19.27 -11.75 -0.91
N CYS A 5 18.25 -12.59 -0.88
CA CYS A 5 18.21 -13.82 -1.69
C CYS A 5 17.70 -13.65 -3.12
N VAL A 6 16.97 -12.57 -3.44
CA VAL A 6 16.39 -12.39 -4.79
C VAL A 6 17.39 -11.88 -5.82
N LYS A 7 18.52 -11.27 -5.40
CA LYS A 7 19.53 -10.74 -6.33
C LYS A 7 20.55 -11.75 -6.86
N VAL A 8 20.60 -12.96 -6.33
CA VAL A 8 21.61 -13.96 -6.71
C VAL A 8 21.20 -14.83 -7.90
N VAL A 9 19.90 -14.93 -8.19
CA VAL A 9 19.42 -15.81 -9.28
C VAL A 9 19.56 -15.19 -10.68
N ALA A 10 19.67 -13.86 -10.79
CA ALA A 10 19.78 -13.18 -12.09
C ALA A 10 21.21 -13.10 -12.66
N ALA A 11 22.23 -13.39 -11.88
CA ALA A 11 23.64 -13.24 -12.31
C ALA A 11 24.30 -14.51 -12.90
N ALA A 12 23.63 -15.65 -12.86
CA ALA A 12 24.22 -16.93 -13.36
C ALA A 12 23.93 -17.22 -14.83
N ALA A 13 23.26 -16.34 -15.56
CA ALA A 13 22.85 -16.58 -16.94
C ALA A 13 23.79 -16.02 -18.02
N PHE A 14 24.93 -15.38 -17.66
CA PHE A 14 25.73 -14.63 -18.64
C PHE A 14 27.21 -15.06 -18.80
N ALA A 15 27.61 -16.23 -18.36
CA ALA A 15 28.98 -16.70 -18.51
C ALA A 15 29.09 -18.12 -19.13
N LEU A 16 28.59 -18.30 -20.36
CA LEU A 16 28.85 -19.48 -21.16
C LEU A 16 28.80 -19.13 -22.67
N VAL A 17 29.83 -18.45 -23.14
CA VAL A 17 30.17 -18.45 -24.57
C VAL A 17 31.66 -18.74 -24.69
N SER A 18 31.97 -19.98 -24.96
CA SER A 18 33.02 -20.50 -25.82
C SER A 18 33.45 -21.91 -25.40
N LEU A 19 32.71 -22.92 -25.81
CA LEU A 19 33.19 -24.27 -26.04
C LEU A 19 32.26 -24.90 -27.08
N ASN A 20 32.83 -25.38 -28.20
CA ASN A 20 32.12 -26.08 -29.26
C ASN A 20 31.57 -27.41 -28.74
N VAL A 21 30.39 -27.35 -28.10
CA VAL A 21 29.57 -28.50 -27.78
C VAL A 21 28.30 -28.38 -28.61
N SER A 22 27.95 -29.46 -29.36
CA SER A 22 26.77 -29.45 -30.21
C SER A 22 25.52 -29.06 -29.35
N GLY A 23 24.67 -28.18 -29.89
CA GLY A 23 23.52 -27.64 -29.13
C GLY A 23 22.54 -28.69 -28.59
N GLN A 24 22.59 -29.93 -29.11
CA GLN A 24 21.77 -31.04 -28.62
C GLN A 24 22.28 -31.64 -27.30
N ASP A 25 23.59 -31.66 -27.05
CA ASP A 25 24.18 -32.19 -25.81
C ASP A 25 23.93 -31.22 -24.61
N LEU A 26 23.91 -29.93 -24.87
CA LEU A 26 23.62 -28.92 -23.84
C LEU A 26 22.16 -28.98 -23.41
N LEU A 27 21.24 -29.15 -24.37
CA LEU A 27 19.79 -29.27 -24.08
C LEU A 27 19.46 -30.57 -23.34
N ALA A 28 20.13 -31.70 -23.69
CA ALA A 28 19.91 -32.98 -23.03
C ALA A 28 20.41 -33.00 -21.56
N ARG A 29 21.46 -32.21 -21.24
CA ARG A 29 22.03 -32.13 -19.89
C ARG A 29 21.27 -31.11 -19.01
N GLN A 30 20.69 -30.04 -19.60
CA GLN A 30 19.93 -29.05 -18.85
C GLN A 30 18.46 -29.49 -18.58
N ALA A 31 17.86 -30.25 -19.47
CA ALA A 31 16.44 -30.63 -19.34
C ALA A 31 16.07 -31.35 -18.02
N PRO A 32 16.90 -32.29 -17.47
CA PRO A 32 16.59 -32.93 -16.20
C PRO A 32 16.72 -32.00 -15.00
N ILE A 33 17.67 -31.04 -15.05
CA ILE A 33 17.92 -30.08 -13.97
C ILE A 33 16.82 -29.05 -13.94
N ASP A 34 16.43 -28.51 -15.09
CA ASP A 34 15.34 -27.55 -15.21
C ASP A 34 13.99 -28.12 -14.81
N ARG A 35 13.70 -29.40 -15.09
CA ARG A 35 12.47 -30.07 -14.65
C ARG A 35 12.44 -30.26 -13.13
N LYS A 36 13.58 -30.58 -12.52
CA LYS A 36 13.66 -30.75 -11.06
C LYS A 36 13.56 -29.41 -10.32
N LEU A 37 14.23 -28.39 -10.81
CA LEU A 37 14.12 -27.02 -10.31
C LEU A 37 12.71 -26.49 -10.44
N LYS A 38 12.08 -26.60 -11.62
CA LYS A 38 10.69 -26.15 -11.84
C LYS A 38 9.67 -26.87 -10.95
N ALA A 39 9.87 -28.17 -10.69
CA ALA A 39 8.92 -28.94 -9.85
C ALA A 39 9.04 -28.60 -8.35
N VAL A 40 10.24 -28.33 -7.86
CA VAL A 40 10.47 -27.97 -6.46
C VAL A 40 10.10 -26.51 -6.19
N ASP A 41 10.49 -25.60 -7.10
CA ASP A 41 10.29 -24.17 -6.91
C ASP A 41 8.84 -23.76 -7.07
N SER A 42 8.07 -24.39 -7.97
CA SER A 42 6.67 -23.98 -8.19
C SER A 42 5.77 -24.24 -6.98
N VAL A 43 5.95 -25.37 -6.26
CA VAL A 43 5.14 -25.65 -5.06
C VAL A 43 5.54 -24.75 -3.89
N ALA A 44 6.85 -24.55 -3.69
CA ALA A 44 7.36 -23.63 -2.67
C ALA A 44 6.93 -22.19 -2.96
N LEU A 45 7.05 -21.75 -4.21
CA LEU A 45 6.63 -20.42 -4.66
C LEU A 45 5.12 -20.22 -4.48
N ILE A 46 4.29 -21.19 -4.84
CA ILE A 46 2.82 -21.10 -4.65
C ILE A 46 2.47 -21.01 -3.15
N ARG A 47 3.15 -21.77 -2.28
CA ARG A 47 2.96 -21.67 -0.84
C ARG A 47 3.38 -20.31 -0.31
N GLN A 48 4.51 -19.80 -0.76
CA GLN A 48 5.00 -18.48 -0.37
C GLN A 48 4.05 -17.37 -0.84
N ILE A 49 3.59 -17.41 -2.09
CA ILE A 49 2.60 -16.45 -2.63
C ILE A 49 1.29 -16.52 -1.84
N LYS A 50 0.82 -17.74 -1.48
CA LYS A 50 -0.39 -17.87 -0.66
C LYS A 50 -0.19 -17.30 0.75
N ALA A 51 0.95 -17.53 1.37
CA ALA A 51 1.26 -17.00 2.70
C ALA A 51 1.40 -15.47 2.66
N GLU A 52 2.07 -14.91 1.66
CA GLU A 52 2.19 -13.46 1.46
C GLU A 52 0.82 -12.82 1.23
N LYS A 53 -0.01 -13.41 0.36
CA LYS A 53 -1.37 -12.91 0.10
C LYS A 53 -2.23 -12.95 1.36
N ALA A 54 -2.14 -14.01 2.16
CA ALA A 54 -2.86 -14.12 3.43
C ALA A 54 -2.36 -13.13 4.50
N ALA A 55 -1.14 -12.60 4.34
CA ALA A 55 -0.57 -11.60 5.24
C ALA A 55 -1.02 -10.16 4.95
N TYR A 56 -1.78 -9.93 3.87
CA TYR A 56 -2.20 -8.58 3.49
C TYR A 56 -3.72 -8.43 3.51
N PRO A 57 -4.24 -7.36 4.12
CA PRO A 57 -5.68 -7.08 4.15
C PRO A 57 -6.28 -6.98 2.74
N ALA A 58 -7.48 -7.53 2.55
CA ALA A 58 -8.25 -7.48 1.31
C ALA A 58 -7.47 -7.90 0.05
N TYR A 59 -6.54 -8.87 0.16
CA TYR A 59 -5.68 -9.30 -0.95
C TYR A 59 -6.45 -9.83 -2.16
N THR A 60 -7.69 -10.28 -1.99
CA THR A 60 -8.55 -10.75 -3.09
C THR A 60 -9.05 -9.62 -3.99
N LEU A 61 -9.10 -8.40 -3.45
CA LEU A 61 -9.55 -7.20 -4.17
C LEU A 61 -8.37 -6.47 -4.83
N TYR A 62 -7.19 -6.50 -4.23
CA TYR A 62 -6.03 -5.75 -4.68
C TYR A 62 -5.02 -6.64 -5.41
N PRO A 63 -4.51 -6.25 -6.59
CA PRO A 63 -3.61 -7.09 -7.39
C PRO A 63 -2.24 -7.30 -6.72
N ASN A 64 -1.82 -6.35 -5.86
CA ASN A 64 -0.51 -6.39 -5.21
C ASN A 64 -0.49 -5.57 -3.92
N TRP A 65 0.62 -5.68 -3.17
CA TRP A 65 1.00 -4.80 -2.08
C TRP A 65 2.13 -3.89 -2.53
N SER A 66 1.91 -2.59 -2.58
CA SER A 66 2.90 -1.61 -3.01
C SER A 66 3.00 -0.46 -2.03
N ASN A 67 4.21 -0.19 -1.56
CA ASN A 67 4.53 0.92 -0.65
C ASN A 67 5.05 2.16 -1.42
N GLU A 68 4.94 2.19 -2.75
CA GLU A 68 5.56 3.25 -3.55
C GLU A 68 4.68 4.47 -3.71
N ARG A 69 3.39 4.29 -4.03
CA ARG A 69 2.47 5.38 -4.38
C ARG A 69 1.11 5.21 -3.72
N VAL A 70 0.47 6.32 -3.39
CA VAL A 70 -0.93 6.31 -2.90
C VAL A 70 -1.86 5.72 -3.96
N HIS A 71 -1.65 6.08 -5.24
CA HIS A 71 -2.41 5.60 -6.40
C HIS A 71 -1.69 4.41 -7.08
N ALA A 72 -1.38 3.35 -6.34
CA ALA A 72 -0.53 2.26 -6.85
C ALA A 72 -1.20 1.41 -7.93
N TYR A 73 -2.53 1.46 -8.08
CA TYR A 73 -3.27 0.49 -8.89
C TYR A 73 -3.67 1.02 -10.26
N GLY A 74 -3.68 2.34 -10.46
CA GLY A 74 -3.92 3.00 -11.75
C GLY A 74 -5.15 2.47 -12.49
N ASN A 75 -5.00 2.23 -13.81
CA ASN A 75 -6.06 1.69 -14.67
C ASN A 75 -6.09 0.15 -14.72
N THR A 76 -5.32 -0.52 -13.86
CA THR A 76 -5.20 -2.00 -13.88
C THR A 76 -6.35 -2.69 -13.14
N VAL A 77 -7.17 -1.95 -12.43
CA VAL A 77 -8.27 -2.47 -11.62
C VAL A 77 -9.59 -1.93 -12.15
N THR A 78 -10.51 -2.83 -12.49
CA THR A 78 -11.89 -2.48 -12.82
C THR A 78 -12.66 -2.26 -11.53
N ILE A 79 -13.21 -1.06 -11.36
CA ILE A 79 -14.05 -0.75 -10.21
C ILE A 79 -15.48 -1.14 -10.55
N PRO A 80 -16.15 -1.95 -9.74
CA PRO A 80 -17.55 -2.28 -9.94
C PRO A 80 -18.42 -1.03 -9.74
N ASP A 81 -19.53 -0.95 -10.50
CA ASP A 81 -20.49 0.16 -10.39
C ASP A 81 -21.08 0.31 -8.98
N THR A 82 -21.21 -0.81 -8.28
CA THR A 82 -21.68 -0.86 -6.89
C THR A 82 -20.87 -1.89 -6.10
N PHE A 83 -20.52 -1.55 -4.87
CA PHE A 83 -19.91 -2.49 -3.92
C PHE A 83 -20.41 -2.18 -2.51
N ARG A 84 -20.41 -3.21 -1.66
CA ARG A 84 -20.80 -3.08 -0.26
C ARG A 84 -19.55 -3.02 0.59
N ILE A 85 -19.46 -1.99 1.43
CA ILE A 85 -18.39 -1.82 2.40
C ILE A 85 -18.94 -2.15 3.79
N ASP A 86 -18.25 -3.00 4.53
CA ASP A 86 -18.51 -3.20 5.96
C ASP A 86 -17.91 -2.03 6.74
N MET A 87 -18.76 -1.29 7.43
CA MET A 87 -18.37 -0.16 8.26
C MET A 87 -18.26 -0.51 9.75
N THR A 88 -18.38 -1.82 10.09
CA THR A 88 -18.22 -2.29 11.47
C THR A 88 -16.84 -1.94 12.00
N GLY A 89 -16.79 -1.43 13.23
CA GLY A 89 -15.53 -1.03 13.85
C GLY A 89 -14.95 0.31 13.36
N PHE A 90 -15.74 1.12 12.62
CA PHE A 90 -15.30 2.47 12.28
C PHE A 90 -15.01 3.30 13.51
N HIS A 91 -13.85 3.96 13.52
CA HIS A 91 -13.44 4.93 14.53
C HIS A 91 -13.13 6.28 13.89
N MET A 92 -13.62 7.37 14.48
CA MET A 92 -13.29 8.72 14.00
C MET A 92 -11.78 8.97 14.07
N PRO A 93 -11.16 9.46 12.98
CA PRO A 93 -9.70 9.64 12.94
C PRO A 93 -9.19 10.78 13.83
N THR A 94 -10.07 11.61 14.35
CA THR A 94 -9.78 12.72 15.26
C THR A 94 -10.98 13.00 16.14
N GLU A 95 -10.78 13.61 17.30
CA GLU A 95 -11.83 14.04 18.21
C GLU A 95 -12.63 15.26 17.68
N HIS A 96 -12.04 15.98 16.72
CA HIS A 96 -12.68 17.14 16.10
C HIS A 96 -13.61 16.73 14.96
N THR A 97 -14.76 17.37 14.88
CA THR A 97 -15.80 17.11 13.86
C THR A 97 -15.97 18.24 12.84
N LYS A 98 -15.26 19.37 13.03
CA LYS A 98 -15.37 20.54 12.14
C LYS A 98 -14.69 20.27 10.80
N ILE A 99 -15.49 20.08 9.74
CA ILE A 99 -15.02 19.98 8.37
C ILE A 99 -14.69 21.38 7.85
N THR A 100 -13.46 21.60 7.42
CA THR A 100 -12.99 22.86 6.83
C THR A 100 -13.04 22.85 5.32
N SER A 101 -13.00 21.66 4.67
CA SER A 101 -13.19 21.50 3.25
C SER A 101 -13.74 20.12 2.92
N LYS A 102 -14.73 20.08 2.03
CA LYS A 102 -15.39 18.85 1.59
C LYS A 102 -14.64 18.18 0.44
N PHE A 103 -14.91 16.90 0.25
CA PHE A 103 -14.58 16.15 -0.96
C PHE A 103 -15.26 16.79 -2.19
N GLY A 104 -14.60 16.76 -3.34
CA GLY A 104 -15.21 17.19 -4.60
C GLY A 104 -14.38 18.16 -5.43
N PRO A 105 -14.95 18.68 -6.54
CA PRO A 105 -14.25 19.53 -7.47
C PRO A 105 -13.90 20.89 -6.84
N ARG A 106 -12.67 21.33 -7.02
CA ARG A 106 -12.18 22.69 -6.75
C ARG A 106 -11.80 23.32 -8.10
N ARG A 107 -11.72 24.64 -8.20
CA ARG A 107 -11.51 25.41 -9.44
C ARG A 107 -10.65 24.74 -10.53
N ARG A 108 -9.53 24.08 -10.19
CA ARG A 108 -8.59 23.47 -11.15
C ARG A 108 -8.25 22.02 -10.87
N ARG A 109 -8.85 21.39 -9.84
CA ARG A 109 -8.52 20.03 -9.42
C ARG A 109 -9.56 19.44 -8.50
N MET A 110 -9.55 18.12 -8.38
CA MET A 110 -10.35 17.37 -7.42
C MET A 110 -9.71 17.45 -6.03
N HIS A 111 -10.53 17.59 -5.00
CA HIS A 111 -10.18 17.36 -3.60
C HIS A 111 -10.61 15.94 -3.23
N ASN A 112 -9.64 15.07 -3.04
CA ASN A 112 -9.86 13.62 -2.90
C ASN A 112 -10.21 13.20 -1.47
N GLY A 113 -10.43 14.12 -0.54
CA GLY A 113 -10.72 13.82 0.85
C GLY A 113 -11.52 14.90 1.55
N LEU A 114 -11.63 14.73 2.86
CA LEU A 114 -12.17 15.72 3.79
C LEU A 114 -11.01 16.40 4.52
N ASP A 115 -11.06 17.72 4.62
CA ASP A 115 -10.15 18.45 5.51
C ASP A 115 -10.89 18.67 6.84
N ILE A 116 -10.40 18.06 7.91
CA ILE A 116 -10.98 18.15 9.26
C ILE A 116 -10.06 19.03 10.11
N LYS A 117 -10.63 20.02 10.81
CA LYS A 117 -9.86 20.89 11.68
C LYS A 117 -9.19 20.08 12.79
N VAL A 118 -7.87 20.23 12.91
CA VAL A 118 -7.09 19.73 14.04
C VAL A 118 -6.06 20.78 14.44
N TYR A 119 -5.51 20.66 15.65
CA TYR A 119 -4.36 21.44 16.09
C TYR A 119 -3.07 20.65 15.94
N ILE A 120 -1.96 21.34 15.89
CA ILE A 120 -0.64 20.68 15.84
C ILE A 120 -0.44 19.92 17.15
N GLY A 121 -0.20 18.61 17.03
CA GLY A 121 -0.02 17.72 18.18
C GLY A 121 -1.25 16.91 18.56
N ASP A 122 -2.44 17.22 18.02
CA ASP A 122 -3.64 16.41 18.25
C ASP A 122 -3.43 14.98 17.78
N THR A 123 -3.94 14.02 18.53
CA THR A 123 -3.80 12.60 18.18
C THR A 123 -4.65 12.25 16.96
N ILE A 124 -4.01 11.67 15.96
CA ILE A 124 -4.67 11.10 14.79
C ILE A 124 -4.70 9.58 14.91
N ARG A 125 -5.87 8.98 14.68
CA ARG A 125 -6.16 7.57 14.92
C ARG A 125 -6.56 6.83 13.65
N ALA A 126 -6.30 5.52 13.59
CA ALA A 126 -6.74 4.67 12.50
C ALA A 126 -8.27 4.56 12.46
N ALA A 127 -8.86 4.77 11.28
CA ALA A 127 -10.33 4.71 11.12
C ALA A 127 -10.88 3.27 11.18
N PHE A 128 -10.10 2.28 10.82
CA PHE A 128 -10.41 0.85 10.93
C PHE A 128 -9.12 0.10 11.26
N SER A 129 -9.25 -1.12 11.76
CA SER A 129 -8.13 -2.05 11.88
C SER A 129 -7.58 -2.39 10.50
N GLY A 130 -6.25 -2.53 10.39
CA GLY A 130 -5.62 -2.82 9.11
C GLY A 130 -4.10 -2.81 9.16
N LYS A 131 -3.48 -2.88 7.99
CA LYS A 131 -2.03 -2.87 7.83
C LYS A 131 -1.56 -1.58 7.21
N VAL A 132 -0.59 -0.94 7.83
CA VAL A 132 0.04 0.30 7.35
C VAL A 132 0.79 0.00 6.06
N ARG A 133 0.33 0.61 4.96
CA ARG A 133 0.92 0.42 3.64
C ARG A 133 2.02 1.43 3.34
N MET A 134 1.86 2.67 3.80
CA MET A 134 2.83 3.73 3.53
C MET A 134 3.00 4.65 4.73
N VAL A 135 4.25 5.03 5.00
CA VAL A 135 4.64 6.06 5.96
C VAL A 135 5.67 6.95 5.28
N LYS A 136 5.24 8.05 4.65
CA LYS A 136 6.10 8.86 3.76
C LYS A 136 5.93 10.36 3.98
N TYR A 137 6.78 11.11 3.28
CA TYR A 137 6.74 12.57 3.24
C TYR A 137 6.76 13.08 1.79
N GLU A 138 5.76 13.89 1.46
CA GLU A 138 5.63 14.55 0.17
C GLU A 138 5.52 16.07 0.32
N ARG A 139 6.61 16.78 0.09
CA ARG A 139 6.72 18.22 0.35
C ARG A 139 5.65 19.09 -0.34
N ARG A 140 5.26 18.75 -1.58
CA ARG A 140 4.31 19.52 -2.40
C ARG A 140 2.92 18.89 -2.50
N GLY A 141 2.63 17.89 -1.66
CA GLY A 141 1.39 17.13 -1.60
C GLY A 141 0.91 16.91 -0.18
N TYR A 142 0.76 15.66 0.21
CA TYR A 142 0.23 15.23 1.51
C TYR A 142 1.06 15.64 2.73
N GLY A 143 2.28 16.16 2.57
CA GLY A 143 3.18 16.36 3.70
C GLY A 143 3.63 15.04 4.31
N LYS A 144 3.74 14.96 5.62
CA LYS A 144 3.88 13.68 6.32
C LYS A 144 2.52 12.99 6.30
N TYR A 145 2.47 11.76 5.81
CA TYR A 145 1.22 11.02 5.66
C TYR A 145 1.38 9.54 5.93
N VAL A 146 0.27 8.92 6.28
CA VAL A 146 0.13 7.48 6.49
C VAL A 146 -0.98 6.97 5.58
N VAL A 147 -0.80 5.79 5.02
CA VAL A 147 -1.84 5.05 4.28
C VAL A 147 -2.02 3.69 4.93
N ILE A 148 -3.26 3.33 5.22
CA ILE A 148 -3.61 2.05 5.84
C ILE A 148 -4.57 1.32 4.91
N ARG A 149 -4.33 0.02 4.66
CA ARG A 149 -5.29 -0.87 4.00
C ARG A 149 -6.00 -1.70 5.04
N HIS A 150 -7.32 -1.80 4.86
CA HIS A 150 -8.25 -2.44 5.79
C HIS A 150 -8.84 -3.72 5.21
N GLU A 151 -9.31 -4.64 6.07
CA GLU A 151 -9.93 -5.90 5.65
C GLU A 151 -11.23 -5.70 4.86
N ASN A 152 -11.96 -4.58 5.10
CA ASN A 152 -13.19 -4.24 4.38
C ASN A 152 -12.96 -3.75 2.93
N GLY A 153 -11.71 -3.76 2.45
CA GLY A 153 -11.34 -3.32 1.11
C GLY A 153 -11.06 -1.83 0.96
N LEU A 154 -11.23 -1.04 2.01
CA LEU A 154 -10.86 0.37 1.98
C LEU A 154 -9.36 0.57 2.20
N GLU A 155 -8.84 1.66 1.64
CA GLU A 155 -7.62 2.31 2.09
C GLU A 155 -7.97 3.69 2.64
N THR A 156 -7.32 4.07 3.74
CA THR A 156 -7.44 5.42 4.31
C THR A 156 -6.11 6.15 4.26
N VAL A 157 -6.17 7.46 3.96
CA VAL A 157 -5.01 8.35 3.88
C VAL A 157 -5.14 9.43 4.93
N TYR A 158 -4.07 9.65 5.69
CA TYR A 158 -3.98 10.64 6.76
C TYR A 158 -2.83 11.60 6.43
N GLY A 159 -3.17 12.77 5.90
CA GLY A 159 -2.21 13.77 5.43
C GLY A 159 -1.98 14.93 6.38
N HIS A 160 -0.94 15.72 6.07
CA HIS A 160 -0.52 16.94 6.74
C HIS A 160 -0.08 16.77 8.20
N LEU A 161 0.34 15.54 8.57
CA LEU A 161 0.77 15.21 9.93
C LEU A 161 2.03 16.00 10.33
N SER A 162 2.16 16.32 11.62
CA SER A 162 3.42 16.82 12.20
C SER A 162 4.38 15.67 12.50
N LYS A 163 3.86 14.51 12.89
CA LYS A 163 4.64 13.30 13.22
C LYS A 163 3.84 12.06 12.85
N GLN A 164 4.53 11.07 12.29
CA GLN A 164 4.05 9.70 12.11
C GLN A 164 4.61 8.86 13.27
N ILE A 165 3.81 7.97 13.87
CA ILE A 165 4.21 7.15 15.04
C ILE A 165 4.08 5.65 14.78
N VAL A 166 3.79 5.27 13.54
CA VAL A 166 3.71 3.89 13.05
C VAL A 166 4.74 3.65 11.95
N ASN A 167 5.00 2.39 11.64
CA ASN A 167 5.92 1.97 10.59
C ASN A 167 5.15 1.29 9.44
N GLU A 168 5.76 1.27 8.24
CA GLU A 168 5.26 0.46 7.12
C GLU A 168 5.20 -1.01 7.54
N ASP A 169 4.19 -1.71 7.03
CA ASP A 169 3.88 -3.11 7.32
C ASP A 169 3.43 -3.42 8.76
N GLN A 170 3.30 -2.42 9.65
CA GLN A 170 2.72 -2.57 10.97
C GLN A 170 1.21 -2.80 10.88
N TYR A 171 0.66 -3.73 11.68
CA TYR A 171 -0.78 -3.83 11.93
C TYR A 171 -1.18 -2.82 13.00
N VAL A 172 -2.34 -2.20 12.82
CA VAL A 172 -2.96 -1.26 13.75
C VAL A 172 -4.42 -1.60 13.94
N GLU A 173 -4.94 -1.34 15.14
CA GLU A 173 -6.36 -1.49 15.45
C GLU A 173 -7.14 -0.18 15.17
N ALA A 174 -8.46 -0.30 14.96
CA ALA A 174 -9.34 0.87 14.88
C ALA A 174 -9.22 1.70 16.16
N GLY A 175 -9.00 3.02 16.00
CA GLY A 175 -8.78 3.92 17.12
C GLY A 175 -7.34 3.98 17.64
N GLU A 176 -6.44 3.12 17.17
CA GLU A 176 -5.01 3.18 17.55
C GLU A 176 -4.38 4.48 17.05
N PRO A 177 -3.58 5.18 17.90
CA PRO A 177 -2.83 6.35 17.47
C PRO A 177 -1.81 6.03 16.38
N ILE A 178 -1.86 6.77 15.25
CA ILE A 178 -0.98 6.57 14.09
C ILE A 178 -0.11 7.79 13.76
N GLY A 179 -0.45 8.95 14.32
CA GLY A 179 0.28 10.18 14.06
C GLY A 179 -0.24 11.34 14.88
N LEU A 180 0.37 12.49 14.66
CA LEU A 180 -0.03 13.74 15.28
C LEU A 180 -0.44 14.75 14.22
N GLY A 181 -1.51 15.48 14.47
CA GLY A 181 -2.02 16.58 13.65
C GLY A 181 -0.94 17.61 13.35
N GLY A 182 -1.01 18.21 12.17
CA GLY A 182 0.02 19.14 11.74
C GLY A 182 -0.40 20.09 10.63
N ASN A 183 0.61 20.63 9.94
CA ASN A 183 0.46 21.56 8.83
C ASN A 183 1.58 21.35 7.80
N THR A 184 2.00 20.11 7.55
CA THR A 184 3.09 19.79 6.64
C THR A 184 2.61 19.63 5.20
N GLY A 185 3.54 19.71 4.23
CA GLY A 185 3.21 19.59 2.81
C GLY A 185 2.50 20.81 2.26
N ARG A 186 1.54 20.59 1.32
CA ARG A 186 0.77 21.67 0.74
C ARG A 186 -0.47 21.98 1.58
N SER A 187 -0.29 22.68 2.65
CA SER A 187 -1.33 23.08 3.59
C SER A 187 -1.20 24.56 3.95
N THR A 188 -2.32 25.25 4.13
CA THR A 188 -2.40 26.66 4.48
C THR A 188 -2.74 26.91 5.96
N GLY A 189 -3.05 25.85 6.69
CA GLY A 189 -3.40 25.91 8.10
C GLY A 189 -3.57 24.50 8.66
N SER A 190 -3.44 24.34 9.97
CA SER A 190 -3.49 23.03 10.62
C SER A 190 -4.83 22.33 10.40
N HIS A 191 -4.78 21.16 9.75
CA HIS A 191 -5.92 20.28 9.50
C HIS A 191 -5.42 18.85 9.23
N LEU A 192 -6.30 17.89 9.42
CA LEU A 192 -6.14 16.53 8.91
C LEU A 192 -6.77 16.46 7.52
N HIS A 193 -6.00 16.11 6.51
CA HIS A 193 -6.53 15.68 5.23
C HIS A 193 -6.80 14.18 5.30
N PHE A 194 -8.07 13.79 5.28
CA PHE A 194 -8.52 12.40 5.40
C PHE A 194 -9.18 11.94 4.12
N GLU A 195 -8.68 10.83 3.54
CA GLU A 195 -9.29 10.21 2.36
C GLU A 195 -9.74 8.79 2.67
N THR A 196 -10.86 8.41 2.07
CA THR A 196 -11.28 7.03 1.90
C THR A 196 -11.10 6.64 0.44
N ARG A 197 -10.50 5.48 0.20
CA ARG A 197 -10.21 4.98 -1.14
C ARG A 197 -10.68 3.55 -1.29
N PHE A 198 -11.19 3.21 -2.45
CA PHE A 198 -11.48 1.84 -2.86
C PHE A 198 -10.74 1.55 -4.16
N LEU A 199 -9.93 0.49 -4.18
CA LEU A 199 -9.10 0.11 -5.33
C LEU A 199 -8.27 1.28 -5.89
N GLY A 200 -7.75 2.14 -4.99
CA GLY A 200 -6.93 3.30 -5.34
C GLY A 200 -7.71 4.54 -5.74
N GLN A 201 -9.02 4.47 -5.96
CA GLN A 201 -9.86 5.64 -6.23
C GLN A 201 -10.38 6.24 -4.93
N ALA A 202 -10.30 7.56 -4.83
CA ALA A 202 -10.91 8.29 -3.72
C ALA A 202 -12.43 8.29 -3.85
N ILE A 203 -13.10 7.99 -2.76
CA ILE A 203 -14.56 7.96 -2.64
C ILE A 203 -15.01 8.94 -1.54
N ASN A 204 -16.27 9.39 -1.64
CA ASN A 204 -16.86 10.32 -0.66
C ASN A 204 -17.67 9.54 0.37
#